data_cded4004022f3822b197b53a2f621322
#
_entry.id   cded4004022f3822b197b53a2f621322
#
_cell.length_a   1.000
_cell.length_b   1.000
_cell.length_c   1.000
_cell.angle_alpha   90.00
_cell.angle_beta   90.00
_cell.angle_gamma   90.00
#
_symmetry.space_group_name_H-M   'P 1'
#
loop_
_entity.id
_entity.type
_entity.pdbx_description
1 polymer ?
#
loop_
_entity_poly.entity_id
_entity_poly.type
_entity_poly.pdbx_seq_one_letter_code
_entity_poly.pdbx_strand_id
1 'polypeptide(L)'
;MERMTPLEFKKWLEVRTRDFATATFKYLDALPKKNSTRVIVYQLGKSASSIGANYREANRGESGDDFRHKISIALKEANESLYWLEILVDLYPTHETPVKLRDEAEELLKLLQSISRSSRSRAKSNNRTIRTIEQSE
;
A
#
# COMPACT_ATOMS: atom_id res chain seq x y z
N MET A 1 25.71 -0.02 4.83
CA MET A 1 24.53 -0.53 4.13
C MET A 1 24.41 0.13 2.77
N GLU A 2 24.43 -0.68 1.73
CA GLU A 2 24.27 -0.18 0.37
C GLU A 2 22.82 0.27 0.15
N ARG A 3 22.66 1.40 -0.53
CA ARG A 3 21.33 1.89 -0.89
C ARG A 3 20.81 1.10 -2.08
N MET A 4 19.54 0.81 -2.07
CA MET A 4 18.87 0.22 -3.22
C MET A 4 18.82 1.22 -4.38
N THR A 5 19.01 0.73 -5.59
CA THR A 5 18.67 1.50 -6.78
C THR A 5 17.14 1.68 -6.85
N PRO A 6 16.62 2.66 -7.61
CA PRO A 6 15.17 2.80 -7.78
C PRO A 6 14.47 1.53 -8.28
N LEU A 7 15.12 0.79 -9.20
CA LEU A 7 14.55 -0.47 -9.70
C LEU A 7 14.54 -1.55 -8.63
N GLU A 8 15.62 -1.68 -7.85
CA GLU A 8 15.69 -2.63 -6.74
C GLU A 8 14.63 -2.33 -5.68
N PHE A 9 14.42 -1.05 -5.36
CA PHE A 9 13.38 -0.63 -4.40
C PHE A 9 11.98 -1.02 -4.89
N LYS A 10 11.68 -0.78 -6.16
CA LYS A 10 10.38 -1.15 -6.75
C LYS A 10 10.12 -2.65 -6.63
N LYS A 11 11.11 -3.46 -7.00
CA LYS A 11 11.00 -4.92 -6.90
C LYS A 11 10.84 -5.38 -5.45
N TRP A 12 11.60 -4.80 -4.55
CA TRP A 12 11.55 -5.09 -3.12
C TRP A 12 10.15 -4.80 -2.56
N LEU A 13 9.57 -3.64 -2.88
CA LEU A 13 8.27 -3.27 -2.37
C LEU A 13 7.14 -4.08 -3.02
N GLU A 14 7.25 -4.44 -4.31
CA GLU A 14 6.30 -5.34 -4.96
C GLU A 14 6.26 -6.70 -4.26
N VAL A 15 7.40 -7.26 -3.91
CA VAL A 15 7.49 -8.53 -3.15
C VAL A 15 6.92 -8.35 -1.75
N ARG A 16 7.30 -7.29 -1.05
CA ARG A 16 6.87 -7.03 0.33
C ARG A 16 5.35 -6.86 0.43
N THR A 17 4.74 -6.14 -0.50
CA THR A 17 3.29 -5.96 -0.53
C THR A 17 2.55 -7.25 -0.87
N ARG A 18 3.12 -8.09 -1.74
CA ARG A 18 2.57 -9.42 -2.05
C ARG A 18 2.67 -10.34 -0.85
N ASP A 19 3.80 -10.35 -0.17
CA ASP A 19 4.00 -11.16 1.04
C ASP A 19 3.01 -10.78 2.13
N PHE A 20 2.73 -9.49 2.30
CA PHE A 20 1.71 -8.99 3.22
C PHE A 20 0.33 -9.58 2.89
N ALA A 21 -0.07 -9.54 1.62
CA ALA A 21 -1.35 -10.10 1.20
C ALA A 21 -1.42 -11.61 1.47
N THR A 22 -0.35 -12.34 1.13
CA THR A 22 -0.29 -13.79 1.35
C THR A 22 -0.39 -14.13 2.84
N ALA A 23 0.37 -13.44 3.69
CA ALA A 23 0.32 -13.64 5.14
C ALA A 23 -1.06 -13.32 5.71
N THR A 24 -1.71 -12.28 5.20
CA THR A 24 -3.07 -11.91 5.59
C THR A 24 -4.05 -13.03 5.24
N PHE A 25 -4.02 -13.53 4.00
CA PHE A 25 -4.91 -14.62 3.59
C PHE A 25 -4.72 -15.88 4.43
N LYS A 26 -3.47 -16.25 4.73
CA LYS A 26 -3.19 -17.41 5.59
C LYS A 26 -3.81 -17.25 6.97
N TYR A 27 -3.73 -16.06 7.55
CA TYR A 27 -4.36 -15.80 8.85
C TYR A 27 -5.88 -15.86 8.74
N LEU A 28 -6.47 -15.24 7.72
CA LEU A 28 -7.91 -15.22 7.52
C LEU A 28 -8.50 -16.62 7.35
N ASP A 29 -7.80 -17.50 6.63
CA ASP A 29 -8.23 -18.88 6.42
C ASP A 29 -8.28 -19.69 7.73
N ALA A 30 -7.49 -19.31 8.73
CA ALA A 30 -7.47 -19.98 10.03
C ALA A 30 -8.56 -19.48 10.99
N LEU A 31 -9.28 -18.40 10.65
CA LEU A 31 -10.32 -17.83 11.51
C LEU A 31 -11.58 -18.68 11.51
N PRO A 32 -12.32 -18.72 12.64
CA PRO A 32 -13.60 -19.43 12.69
C PRO A 32 -14.62 -18.76 11.77
N LYS A 33 -15.52 -19.55 11.19
CA LYS A 33 -16.58 -19.06 10.29
C LYS A 33 -17.75 -18.51 11.12
N LYS A 34 -17.78 -17.20 11.32
CA LYS A 34 -18.82 -16.47 12.04
C LYS A 34 -19.28 -15.30 11.19
N ASN A 35 -20.40 -14.66 11.60
CA ASN A 35 -20.89 -13.48 10.89
C ASN A 35 -19.87 -12.34 10.84
N SER A 36 -19.21 -12.06 11.97
CA SER A 36 -18.19 -11.00 12.06
C SER A 36 -16.96 -11.32 11.23
N THR A 37 -16.45 -12.55 11.31
CA THR A 37 -15.26 -12.95 10.55
C THR A 37 -15.54 -13.00 9.05
N ARG A 38 -16.77 -13.33 8.63
CA ARG A 38 -17.15 -13.32 7.21
C ARG A 38 -16.95 -11.91 6.61
N VAL A 39 -17.42 -10.88 7.31
CA VAL A 39 -17.24 -9.49 6.87
C VAL A 39 -15.76 -9.12 6.79
N ILE A 40 -15.00 -9.45 7.85
CA ILE A 40 -13.58 -9.12 7.93
C ILE A 40 -12.79 -9.85 6.84
N VAL A 41 -13.03 -11.13 6.64
CA VAL A 41 -12.36 -11.95 5.62
C VAL A 41 -12.54 -11.31 4.24
N TYR A 42 -13.76 -10.91 3.90
CA TYR A 42 -14.04 -10.29 2.61
C TYR A 42 -13.36 -8.92 2.48
N GLN A 43 -13.55 -8.05 3.45
CA GLN A 43 -13.06 -6.67 3.37
C GLN A 43 -11.53 -6.59 3.48
N LEU A 44 -10.95 -7.28 4.46
CA LEU A 44 -9.50 -7.28 4.63
C LEU A 44 -8.79 -8.03 3.50
N GLY A 45 -9.33 -9.16 3.08
CA GLY A 45 -8.76 -9.89 1.94
C GLY A 45 -8.69 -9.02 0.70
N LYS A 46 -9.77 -8.29 0.41
CA LYS A 46 -9.84 -7.36 -0.72
C LYS A 46 -8.85 -6.22 -0.57
N SER A 47 -8.84 -5.52 0.59
CA SER A 47 -7.97 -4.36 0.79
C SER A 47 -6.49 -4.76 0.83
N ALA A 48 -6.15 -5.82 1.55
CA ALA A 48 -4.76 -6.27 1.69
C ALA A 48 -4.14 -6.68 0.35
N SER A 49 -4.90 -7.37 -0.51
CA SER A 49 -4.42 -7.76 -1.83
C SER A 49 -4.37 -6.58 -2.81
N SER A 50 -5.20 -5.57 -2.61
CA SER A 50 -5.26 -4.39 -3.49
C SER A 50 -4.07 -3.45 -3.30
N ILE A 51 -3.39 -3.47 -2.16
CA ILE A 51 -2.20 -2.63 -1.93
C ILE A 51 -1.13 -2.96 -2.97
N GLY A 52 -0.68 -4.20 -3.00
CA GLY A 52 0.37 -4.63 -3.92
C GLY A 52 -0.06 -4.62 -5.37
N ALA A 53 -1.33 -4.98 -5.65
CA ALA A 53 -1.86 -4.94 -7.01
C ALA A 53 -1.79 -3.53 -7.60
N ASN A 54 -2.22 -2.52 -6.84
CA ASN A 54 -2.18 -1.12 -7.30
C ASN A 54 -0.75 -0.59 -7.36
N TYR A 55 0.12 -0.96 -6.42
CA TYR A 55 1.52 -0.57 -6.46
C TYR A 55 2.21 -1.13 -7.72
N ARG A 56 1.98 -2.40 -8.04
CA ARG A 56 2.51 -3.03 -9.26
C ARG A 56 2.02 -2.32 -10.51
N GLU A 57 0.72 -2.02 -10.58
CA GLU A 57 0.15 -1.26 -11.70
C GLU A 57 0.73 0.15 -11.81
N ALA A 58 0.97 0.82 -10.69
CA ALA A 58 1.62 2.13 -10.67
C ALA A 58 2.99 2.08 -11.35
N ASN A 59 3.79 1.06 -11.03
CA ASN A 59 5.13 0.89 -11.60
C ASN A 59 5.10 0.58 -13.11
N ARG A 60 3.96 0.17 -13.65
CA ARG A 60 3.76 -0.15 -15.07
C ARG A 60 2.88 0.87 -15.79
N GLY A 61 2.56 1.98 -15.12
CA GLY A 61 1.75 3.06 -15.66
C GLY A 61 2.45 3.81 -16.78
N GLU A 62 1.65 4.41 -17.67
CA GLU A 62 2.16 5.10 -18.86
C GLU A 62 2.55 6.56 -18.58
N SER A 63 2.04 7.15 -17.48
CA SER A 63 2.27 8.56 -17.15
C SER A 63 2.46 8.77 -15.66
N GLY A 64 2.97 9.95 -15.29
CA GLY A 64 3.07 10.39 -13.91
C GLY A 64 1.71 10.49 -13.22
N ASP A 65 0.67 10.90 -13.96
CA ASP A 65 -0.70 10.99 -13.43
C ASP A 65 -1.25 9.60 -13.11
N ASP A 66 -1.04 8.62 -14.01
CA ASP A 66 -1.43 7.23 -13.75
C ASP A 66 -0.72 6.68 -12.51
N PHE A 67 0.58 6.94 -12.39
CA PHE A 67 1.37 6.52 -11.23
C PHE A 67 0.77 7.08 -9.94
N ARG A 68 0.55 8.39 -9.88
CA ARG A 68 0.00 9.06 -8.68
C ARG A 68 -1.38 8.57 -8.33
N HIS A 69 -2.22 8.32 -9.34
CA HIS A 69 -3.57 7.78 -9.13
C HIS A 69 -3.51 6.39 -8.49
N LYS A 70 -2.69 5.50 -9.03
CA LYS A 70 -2.54 4.13 -8.50
C LYS A 70 -1.93 4.13 -7.10
N ILE A 71 -0.97 5.01 -6.82
CA ILE A 71 -0.41 5.16 -5.48
C ILE A 71 -1.48 5.65 -4.49
N SER A 72 -2.34 6.56 -4.89
CA SER A 72 -3.43 7.04 -4.02
C SER A 72 -4.42 5.93 -3.66
N ILE A 73 -4.70 5.02 -4.61
CA ILE A 73 -5.54 3.85 -4.34
C ILE A 73 -4.82 2.90 -3.37
N ALA A 74 -3.54 2.61 -3.60
CA ALA A 74 -2.76 1.76 -2.71
C ALA A 74 -2.73 2.32 -1.27
N LEU A 75 -2.58 3.62 -1.10
CA LEU A 75 -2.65 4.30 0.20
C LEU A 75 -4.00 4.08 0.89
N LYS A 76 -5.08 4.27 0.17
CA LYS A 76 -6.43 4.07 0.67
C LYS A 76 -6.63 2.63 1.13
N GLU A 77 -6.16 1.66 0.34
CA GLU A 77 -6.28 0.24 0.66
C GLU A 77 -5.42 -0.15 1.86
N ALA A 78 -4.23 0.43 2.00
CA ALA A 78 -3.38 0.21 3.17
C ALA A 78 -4.06 0.73 4.45
N ASN A 79 -4.67 1.90 4.38
CA ASN A 79 -5.39 2.48 5.50
C ASN A 79 -6.62 1.65 5.88
N GLU A 80 -7.36 1.15 4.90
CA GLU A 80 -8.51 0.25 5.13
C GLU A 80 -8.04 -1.07 5.76
N SER A 81 -6.94 -1.64 5.28
CA SER A 81 -6.37 -2.86 5.84
C SER A 81 -6.00 -2.67 7.32
N LEU A 82 -5.40 -1.53 7.64
CA LEU A 82 -5.04 -1.19 9.01
C LEU A 82 -6.27 -1.18 9.93
N TYR A 83 -7.37 -0.59 9.47
CA TYR A 83 -8.63 -0.56 10.21
C TYR A 83 -9.14 -1.98 10.56
N TRP A 84 -9.19 -2.87 9.57
CA TRP A 84 -9.65 -4.24 9.80
C TRP A 84 -8.72 -5.03 10.71
N LEU A 85 -7.41 -4.79 10.60
CA LEU A 85 -6.43 -5.43 11.46
C LEU A 85 -6.54 -4.96 12.91
N GLU A 86 -6.84 -3.67 13.14
CA GLU A 86 -7.12 -3.16 14.48
C GLU A 86 -8.32 -3.87 15.10
N ILE A 87 -9.39 -4.09 14.32
CA ILE A 87 -10.56 -4.83 14.77
C ILE A 87 -10.18 -6.27 15.13
N LEU A 88 -9.35 -6.93 14.32
CA LEU A 88 -8.90 -8.29 14.61
C LEU A 88 -8.07 -8.37 15.88
N VAL A 89 -7.22 -7.37 16.16
CA VAL A 89 -6.48 -7.28 17.41
C VAL A 89 -7.44 -7.20 18.59
N ASP A 90 -8.51 -6.41 18.46
CA ASP A 90 -9.52 -6.26 19.51
C ASP A 90 -10.33 -7.55 19.73
N LEU A 91 -10.71 -8.23 18.64
CA LEU A 91 -11.50 -9.47 18.71
C LEU A 91 -10.66 -10.67 19.20
N TYR A 92 -9.39 -10.71 18.85
CA TYR A 92 -8.49 -11.84 19.17
C TYR A 92 -7.22 -11.33 19.85
N PRO A 93 -7.35 -10.80 21.10
CA PRO A 93 -6.21 -10.15 21.77
C PRO A 93 -5.05 -11.10 22.12
N THR A 94 -5.27 -12.42 22.08
CA THR A 94 -4.22 -13.41 22.34
C THR A 94 -3.49 -13.86 21.07
N HIS A 95 -3.99 -13.47 19.88
CA HIS A 95 -3.33 -13.82 18.62
C HIS A 95 -2.19 -12.85 18.33
N GLU A 96 -1.01 -13.38 18.06
CA GLU A 96 0.16 -12.54 17.70
C GLU A 96 0.10 -12.04 16.27
N THR A 97 -0.47 -12.83 15.36
CA THR A 97 -0.45 -12.54 13.92
C THR A 97 -1.12 -11.21 13.56
N PRO A 98 -2.32 -10.86 14.07
CA PRO A 98 -2.92 -9.57 13.74
C PRO A 98 -2.07 -8.37 14.15
N VAL A 99 -1.36 -8.44 15.27
CA VAL A 99 -0.46 -7.38 15.72
C VAL A 99 0.69 -7.21 14.73
N LYS A 100 1.30 -8.30 14.29
CA LYS A 100 2.39 -8.27 13.29
C LYS A 100 1.91 -7.73 11.95
N LEU A 101 0.74 -8.15 11.50
CA LEU A 101 0.16 -7.68 10.24
C LEU A 101 -0.20 -6.19 10.33
N ARG A 102 -0.73 -5.74 11.47
CA ARG A 102 -1.02 -4.33 11.70
C ARG A 102 0.25 -3.49 11.62
N ASP A 103 1.32 -3.92 12.27
CA ASP A 103 2.60 -3.22 12.24
C ASP A 103 3.15 -3.15 10.81
N GLU A 104 3.03 -4.23 10.05
CA GLU A 104 3.44 -4.23 8.64
C GLU A 104 2.57 -3.30 7.79
N ALA A 105 1.26 -3.28 8.01
CA ALA A 105 0.36 -2.36 7.31
C ALA A 105 0.73 -0.90 7.58
N GLU A 106 1.09 -0.57 8.82
CA GLU A 106 1.58 0.78 9.17
C GLU A 106 2.86 1.14 8.43
N GLU A 107 3.81 0.19 8.34
CA GLU A 107 5.05 0.40 7.60
C GLU A 107 4.80 0.61 6.10
N LEU A 108 3.94 -0.22 5.51
CA LEU A 108 3.55 -0.08 4.10
C LEU A 108 2.87 1.27 3.84
N LEU A 109 2.00 1.69 4.75
CA LEU A 109 1.33 2.99 4.67
C LEU A 109 2.35 4.13 4.65
N LYS A 110 3.33 4.11 5.54
CA LYS A 110 4.39 5.13 5.61
C LYS A 110 5.23 5.17 4.34
N LEU A 111 5.60 4.00 3.81
CA LEU A 111 6.36 3.90 2.56
C LEU A 111 5.57 4.50 1.39
N LEU A 112 4.29 4.15 1.27
CA LEU A 112 3.43 4.66 0.21
C LEU A 112 3.18 6.18 0.35
N GLN A 113 3.05 6.68 1.58
CA GLN A 113 2.94 8.12 1.84
C GLN A 113 4.19 8.86 1.37
N SER A 114 5.37 8.31 1.64
CA SER A 114 6.63 8.87 1.18
C SER A 114 6.73 8.91 -0.34
N ILE A 115 6.34 7.83 -1.01
CA ILE A 115 6.30 7.74 -2.48
C ILE A 115 5.32 8.79 -3.04
N SER A 116 4.15 8.91 -2.44
CA SER A 116 3.13 9.88 -2.85
C SER A 116 3.64 11.32 -2.77
N ARG A 117 4.30 11.67 -1.65
CA ARG A 117 4.88 13.01 -1.47
C ARG A 117 5.95 13.31 -2.50
N SER A 118 6.87 12.39 -2.74
CA SER A 118 7.93 12.53 -3.73
C SER A 118 7.38 12.72 -5.13
N SER A 119 6.37 11.95 -5.51
CA SER A 119 5.73 12.03 -6.81
C SER A 119 5.02 13.37 -7.02
N ARG A 120 4.30 13.86 -6.01
CA ARG A 120 3.64 15.19 -6.07
C ARG A 120 4.66 16.32 -6.16
N SER A 121 5.74 16.22 -5.41
CA SER A 121 6.83 17.21 -5.44
C SER A 121 7.47 17.30 -6.83
N ARG A 122 7.74 16.16 -7.47
CA ARG A 122 8.26 16.10 -8.85
C ARG A 122 7.29 16.70 -9.85
N ALA A 123 5.98 16.43 -9.73
CA ALA A 123 4.96 16.98 -10.60
C ALA A 123 4.91 18.52 -10.52
N LYS A 124 4.99 19.07 -9.31
CA LYS A 124 5.01 20.53 -9.08
C LYS A 124 6.28 21.16 -9.69
N SER A 125 7.43 20.55 -9.52
CA SER A 125 8.69 21.01 -10.10
C SER A 125 8.62 21.04 -11.63
N ASN A 126 8.13 20.00 -12.26
CA ASN A 126 7.95 19.91 -13.71
C ASN A 126 7.01 21.00 -14.22
N ASN A 127 5.87 21.24 -13.55
CA ASN A 127 4.91 22.27 -13.94
C ASN A 127 5.51 23.68 -13.84
N ARG A 128 6.32 23.95 -12.81
CA ARG A 128 7.03 25.23 -12.67
C ARG A 128 8.01 25.46 -13.83
N THR A 129 8.77 24.45 -14.19
CA THR A 129 9.73 24.50 -15.30
C THR A 129 9.03 24.80 -16.62
N ILE A 130 7.91 24.12 -16.92
CA ILE A 130 7.11 24.33 -18.12
C ILE A 130 6.60 25.78 -18.17
N ARG A 131 6.01 26.29 -17.08
CA ARG A 131 5.51 27.67 -17.01
C ARG A 131 6.62 28.70 -17.24
N THR A 132 7.80 28.46 -16.69
CA THR A 132 8.96 29.35 -16.88
C THR A 132 9.39 29.39 -18.34
N ILE A 133 9.43 28.25 -19.04
CA ILE A 133 9.76 28.15 -20.46
C ILE A 133 8.71 28.90 -21.30
N GLU A 134 7.41 28.70 -21.04
CA GLU A 134 6.32 29.35 -21.76
C GLU A 134 6.35 30.88 -21.58
N GLN A 135 6.72 31.39 -20.40
CA GLN A 135 6.82 32.83 -20.13
C GLN A 135 8.04 33.46 -20.76
N SER A 136 9.07 32.70 -21.09
CA SER A 136 10.29 33.20 -21.71
C SER A 136 10.20 33.34 -23.24
N GLU A 137 9.18 32.76 -23.85
CA GLU A 137 8.88 32.89 -25.29
C GLU A 137 7.98 34.09 -25.56
#